data_35441c9863fa73d0968877119cc586da
#
_entry.id   35441c9863fa73d0968877119cc586da
#
_cell.length_a   1.000
_cell.length_b   1.000
_cell.length_c   1.000
_cell.angle_alpha   90.00
_cell.angle_beta   90.00
_cell.angle_gamma   90.00
#
_symmetry.space_group_name_H-M   'P 1'
#
loop_
_entity.id
_entity.type
_entity.pdbx_description
1 polymer ?
#
loop_
_entity_poly.entity_id
_entity_poly.type
_entity_poly.pdbx_seq_one_letter_code
_entity_poly.pdbx_strand_id
1 'polypeptide(L)'
;MSHLLSRRRALTVVLAFVLAVTATVIPVAPNRAEARACPAVAVIAARGSGQPNIGRTSYAQSPWVSNGWEGEHIRAFLRTSENRYRATHNGRSLMNSVEVLGLGPEYYPAFMPEYHGPIPALPRTLAQTLNLVGLYALPLFNMGVQAASDFVGSVGTGRVGVIRQIDDYQRATGCRPQYVVVGFSQGAMILQDAEREIARRSQLAGAVYLGNPMTAPGDPATIGVAGGGAGGIIGWSPFNSKTLAATPNRANYCLPLDGVCDASLETLRASESTGGNHGRYFVGPSRWDNVVADRFGSWVDGVRYR
;
A
#
# COMPACT_ATOMS: atom_id res chain seq x y z
N MET A 1 45.64 45.93 -60.96
CA MET A 1 44.13 45.64 -61.00
C MET A 1 43.73 44.27 -60.60
N SER A 2 44.60 43.32 -60.28
CA SER A 2 44.27 41.90 -59.95
C SER A 2 43.99 41.61 -58.48
N HIS A 3 44.35 42.48 -57.56
CA HIS A 3 44.17 42.27 -56.14
C HIS A 3 42.78 42.67 -55.58
N LEU A 4 42.04 43.50 -56.28
CA LEU A 4 40.70 43.95 -55.84
C LEU A 4 39.56 42.93 -56.13
N LEU A 5 39.73 42.11 -57.17
CA LEU A 5 38.77 41.10 -57.59
C LEU A 5 38.77 39.85 -56.65
N SER A 6 39.95 39.55 -56.08
CA SER A 6 40.07 38.42 -55.12
C SER A 6 39.38 38.71 -53.82
N ARG A 7 39.40 39.93 -53.27
CA ARG A 7 38.73 40.27 -52.00
C ARG A 7 37.20 40.30 -52.11
N ARG A 8 36.64 40.65 -53.25
CA ARG A 8 35.20 40.68 -53.49
C ARG A 8 34.61 39.25 -53.55
N ARG A 9 35.30 38.24 -54.10
CA ARG A 9 34.91 36.88 -54.21
C ARG A 9 34.97 36.17 -52.84
N ALA A 10 35.93 36.46 -51.99
CA ALA A 10 36.05 35.91 -50.65
C ALA A 10 34.97 36.46 -49.74
N LEU A 11 34.56 37.71 -49.84
CA LEU A 11 33.52 38.32 -49.05
C LEU A 11 32.14 37.76 -49.40
N THR A 12 31.89 37.47 -50.68
CA THR A 12 30.56 36.87 -51.11
C THR A 12 30.42 35.44 -50.68
N VAL A 13 31.49 34.64 -50.65
CA VAL A 13 31.42 33.23 -50.15
C VAL A 13 31.25 33.19 -48.67
N VAL A 14 31.85 34.08 -47.90
CA VAL A 14 31.65 34.10 -46.40
C VAL A 14 30.23 34.57 -46.03
N LEU A 15 29.70 35.57 -46.79
CA LEU A 15 28.30 36.00 -46.53
C LEU A 15 27.27 34.91 -46.88
N ALA A 16 27.53 34.16 -47.99
CA ALA A 16 26.64 33.01 -48.32
C ALA A 16 26.67 31.86 -47.31
N PHE A 17 27.85 31.61 -46.70
CA PHE A 17 28.00 30.58 -45.68
C PHE A 17 27.36 30.98 -44.33
N VAL A 18 27.43 32.25 -43.95
CA VAL A 18 26.78 32.77 -42.73
C VAL A 18 25.25 32.77 -42.86
N LEU A 19 24.73 33.08 -44.05
CA LEU A 19 23.27 33.00 -44.30
C LEU A 19 22.73 31.57 -44.40
N ALA A 20 23.54 30.59 -44.80
CA ALA A 20 23.13 29.18 -44.86
C ALA A 20 23.13 28.50 -43.50
N VAL A 21 23.92 28.95 -42.53
CA VAL A 21 23.97 28.38 -41.17
C VAL A 21 22.87 28.93 -40.27
N THR A 22 22.31 30.09 -40.56
CA THR A 22 21.20 30.68 -39.76
C THR A 22 19.81 30.17 -40.14
N ALA A 23 19.69 29.41 -41.25
CA ALA A 23 18.36 28.94 -41.72
C ALA A 23 17.92 27.56 -41.21
N THR A 24 18.68 26.90 -40.34
CA THR A 24 18.33 25.54 -39.86
C THR A 24 18.16 25.41 -38.36
N VAL A 25 17.88 26.47 -37.63
CA VAL A 25 17.30 26.34 -36.31
C VAL A 25 15.81 26.14 -36.48
N ILE A 26 15.40 24.89 -36.82
CA ILE A 26 14.03 24.44 -36.65
C ILE A 26 13.77 24.55 -35.14
N PRO A 27 12.84 25.38 -34.68
CA PRO A 27 12.41 25.32 -33.28
C PRO A 27 11.85 23.91 -33.07
N VAL A 28 12.62 23.02 -32.44
CA VAL A 28 12.06 21.80 -31.87
C VAL A 28 11.06 22.30 -30.86
N ALA A 29 9.78 22.32 -31.25
CA ALA A 29 8.70 22.54 -30.30
C ALA A 29 8.94 21.59 -29.12
N PRO A 30 9.01 22.08 -27.88
CA PRO A 30 9.15 21.18 -26.75
C PRO A 30 8.03 20.18 -26.91
N ASN A 31 8.36 18.87 -26.98
CA ASN A 31 7.37 17.81 -26.88
C ASN A 31 6.54 18.14 -25.65
N ARG A 32 5.35 18.68 -25.85
CA ARG A 32 4.36 18.73 -24.79
C ARG A 32 4.17 17.28 -24.42
N ALA A 33 4.80 16.87 -23.31
CA ALA A 33 4.43 15.61 -22.68
C ALA A 33 2.90 15.62 -22.61
N GLU A 34 2.27 14.72 -23.34
CA GLU A 34 0.80 14.60 -23.29
C GLU A 34 0.46 14.50 -21.81
N ALA A 35 -0.35 15.43 -21.33
CA ALA A 35 -0.71 15.48 -19.92
C ALA A 35 -1.36 14.14 -19.60
N ARG A 36 -0.68 13.30 -18.85
CA ARG A 36 -1.18 11.99 -18.44
C ARG A 36 -2.56 12.23 -17.76
N ALA A 37 -3.59 11.53 -18.23
CA ALA A 37 -4.89 11.60 -17.57
C ALA A 37 -4.74 11.19 -16.09
N CYS A 38 -5.34 11.95 -15.19
CA CYS A 38 -5.30 11.63 -13.76
C CYS A 38 -6.27 10.48 -13.44
N PRO A 39 -5.89 9.53 -12.59
CA PRO A 39 -6.82 8.53 -12.09
C PRO A 39 -7.88 9.18 -11.19
N ALA A 40 -9.10 8.65 -11.19
CA ALA A 40 -10.11 9.08 -10.24
C ALA A 40 -9.73 8.69 -8.81
N VAL A 41 -9.19 7.50 -8.66
CA VAL A 41 -8.73 6.93 -7.38
C VAL A 41 -7.29 6.46 -7.51
N ALA A 42 -6.46 6.71 -6.49
CA ALA A 42 -5.20 6.03 -6.33
C ALA A 42 -5.26 5.13 -5.07
N VAL A 43 -4.81 3.88 -5.21
CA VAL A 43 -4.62 2.97 -4.08
C VAL A 43 -3.21 3.17 -3.54
N ILE A 44 -3.09 3.59 -2.28
CA ILE A 44 -1.82 3.52 -1.55
C ILE A 44 -1.74 2.15 -0.91
N ALA A 45 -0.79 1.33 -1.39
CA ALA A 45 -0.65 -0.06 -0.98
C ALA A 45 0.59 -0.26 -0.10
N ALA A 46 0.38 -0.78 1.12
CA ALA A 46 1.46 -1.10 2.05
C ALA A 46 1.49 -2.61 2.32
N ARG A 47 2.51 -3.27 1.81
CA ARG A 47 2.72 -4.71 1.95
C ARG A 47 3.00 -5.12 3.40
N GLY A 48 2.88 -6.41 3.70
CA GLY A 48 3.30 -6.97 4.98
C GLY A 48 4.83 -7.05 5.12
N SER A 49 5.29 -7.30 6.35
CA SER A 49 6.71 -7.46 6.67
C SER A 49 7.37 -8.52 5.78
N GLY A 50 8.57 -8.23 5.29
CA GLY A 50 9.38 -9.16 4.50
C GLY A 50 8.88 -9.41 3.07
N GLN A 51 7.72 -8.88 2.67
CA GLN A 51 7.23 -9.09 1.29
C GLN A 51 8.09 -8.32 0.28
N PRO A 52 8.59 -8.99 -0.78
CA PRO A 52 9.43 -8.38 -1.80
C PRO A 52 8.62 -7.58 -2.83
N ASN A 53 9.34 -6.90 -3.74
CA ASN A 53 8.75 -6.45 -5.00
C ASN A 53 8.34 -7.66 -5.84
N ILE A 54 7.10 -7.67 -6.31
CA ILE A 54 6.52 -8.78 -7.08
C ILE A 54 6.33 -8.44 -8.56
N GLY A 55 7.05 -7.42 -9.02
CA GLY A 55 7.02 -6.94 -10.40
C GLY A 55 5.81 -6.07 -10.73
N ARG A 56 5.99 -5.22 -11.73
CA ARG A 56 4.95 -4.31 -12.23
C ARG A 56 3.80 -5.09 -12.87
N THR A 57 2.57 -4.60 -12.72
CA THR A 57 1.38 -5.20 -13.35
C THR A 57 0.30 -4.17 -13.64
N SER A 58 -0.52 -4.43 -14.65
CA SER A 58 -1.79 -3.75 -14.87
C SER A 58 -2.93 -4.61 -14.33
N TYR A 59 -3.94 -3.96 -13.75
CA TYR A 59 -5.13 -4.63 -13.22
C TYR A 59 -6.31 -4.62 -14.20
N ALA A 60 -6.24 -3.75 -15.23
CA ALA A 60 -7.24 -3.61 -16.28
C ALA A 60 -6.57 -3.06 -17.56
N GLN A 61 -7.34 -2.81 -18.59
CA GLN A 61 -6.90 -2.07 -19.79
C GLN A 61 -6.81 -0.56 -19.48
N SER A 62 -5.92 -0.21 -18.57
CA SER A 62 -5.71 1.17 -18.13
C SER A 62 -4.27 1.60 -18.42
N PRO A 63 -3.99 2.90 -18.55
CA PRO A 63 -2.63 3.40 -18.74
C PRO A 63 -1.77 3.25 -17.49
N TRP A 64 -2.36 2.92 -16.34
CA TRP A 64 -1.64 2.84 -15.07
C TRP A 64 -1.13 1.42 -14.81
N VAL A 65 0.14 1.35 -14.43
CA VAL A 65 0.84 0.11 -14.12
C VAL A 65 1.41 0.24 -12.72
N SER A 66 1.11 -0.72 -11.84
CA SER A 66 1.65 -0.69 -10.48
C SER A 66 3.18 -0.76 -10.49
N ASN A 67 3.81 -0.24 -9.44
CA ASN A 67 5.26 -0.32 -9.28
C ASN A 67 5.76 -1.67 -8.71
N GLY A 68 4.84 -2.59 -8.35
CA GLY A 68 5.14 -3.93 -7.85
C GLY A 68 5.36 -4.03 -6.34
N TRP A 69 5.27 -2.93 -5.60
CA TRP A 69 5.47 -2.91 -4.15
C TRP A 69 4.18 -3.05 -3.32
N GLU A 70 3.07 -3.43 -3.93
CA GLU A 70 1.81 -3.69 -3.25
C GLU A 70 1.79 -4.98 -2.41
N GLY A 71 2.69 -5.95 -2.71
CA GLY A 71 2.70 -7.27 -2.09
C GLY A 71 1.61 -8.20 -2.61
N GLU A 72 1.78 -9.52 -2.42
CA GLU A 72 0.93 -10.54 -3.06
C GLU A 72 -0.53 -10.52 -2.60
N HIS A 73 -0.78 -10.34 -1.29
CA HIS A 73 -2.14 -10.34 -0.73
C HIS A 73 -2.97 -9.15 -1.24
N ILE A 74 -2.35 -7.97 -1.32
CA ILE A 74 -3.00 -6.79 -1.88
C ILE A 74 -3.20 -6.95 -3.38
N ARG A 75 -2.23 -7.52 -4.10
CA ARG A 75 -2.40 -7.85 -5.53
C ARG A 75 -3.56 -8.80 -5.77
N ALA A 76 -3.66 -9.85 -4.96
CA ALA A 76 -4.75 -10.81 -5.04
C ALA A 76 -6.10 -10.14 -4.72
N PHE A 77 -6.18 -9.30 -3.69
CA PHE A 77 -7.35 -8.49 -3.38
C PHE A 77 -7.80 -7.62 -4.55
N LEU A 78 -6.88 -6.85 -5.17
CA LEU A 78 -7.21 -5.96 -6.28
C LEU A 78 -7.70 -6.73 -7.53
N ARG A 79 -7.10 -7.89 -7.82
CA ARG A 79 -7.56 -8.79 -8.89
C ARG A 79 -8.93 -9.39 -8.59
N THR A 80 -9.16 -9.83 -7.37
CA THR A 80 -10.47 -10.34 -6.94
C THR A 80 -11.53 -9.25 -7.05
N SER A 81 -11.21 -8.02 -6.64
CA SER A 81 -12.11 -6.87 -6.73
C SER A 81 -12.46 -6.52 -8.19
N GLU A 82 -11.49 -6.51 -9.09
CA GLU A 82 -11.73 -6.32 -10.54
C GLU A 82 -12.64 -7.40 -11.10
N ASN A 83 -12.32 -8.67 -10.83
CA ASN A 83 -13.09 -9.81 -11.34
C ASN A 83 -14.53 -9.81 -10.80
N ARG A 84 -14.67 -9.57 -9.50
CA ARG A 84 -15.98 -9.48 -8.82
C ARG A 84 -16.81 -8.33 -9.39
N TYR A 85 -16.21 -7.16 -9.55
CA TYR A 85 -16.90 -5.99 -10.08
C TYR A 85 -17.37 -6.24 -11.52
N ARG A 86 -16.52 -6.80 -12.38
CA ARG A 86 -16.90 -7.15 -13.75
C ARG A 86 -18.06 -8.13 -13.81
N ALA A 87 -18.04 -9.14 -12.94
CA ALA A 87 -19.11 -10.13 -12.86
C ALA A 87 -20.46 -9.54 -12.44
N THR A 88 -20.47 -8.49 -11.60
CA THR A 88 -21.69 -7.89 -11.04
C THR A 88 -22.13 -6.60 -11.73
N HIS A 89 -21.29 -6.01 -12.60
CA HIS A 89 -21.52 -4.71 -13.25
C HIS A 89 -21.45 -4.79 -14.77
N ASN A 90 -22.01 -5.84 -15.36
CA ASN A 90 -22.14 -6.00 -16.82
C ASN A 90 -20.80 -5.88 -17.57
N GLY A 91 -19.71 -6.48 -17.02
CA GLY A 91 -18.39 -6.46 -17.64
C GLY A 91 -17.60 -5.15 -17.47
N ARG A 92 -18.16 -4.13 -16.81
CA ARG A 92 -17.44 -2.87 -16.56
C ARG A 92 -16.22 -3.12 -15.67
N SER A 93 -15.13 -2.43 -15.93
CA SER A 93 -13.91 -2.53 -15.13
C SER A 93 -13.93 -1.56 -13.96
N LEU A 94 -13.59 -2.06 -12.77
CA LEU A 94 -13.32 -1.28 -11.58
C LEU A 94 -12.00 -0.51 -11.73
N MET A 95 -10.96 -1.23 -12.15
CA MET A 95 -9.58 -0.75 -12.12
C MET A 95 -9.20 0.18 -13.28
N ASN A 96 -10.07 0.41 -14.25
CA ASN A 96 -9.79 1.34 -15.37
C ASN A 96 -9.60 2.80 -14.96
N SER A 97 -10.01 3.20 -13.76
CA SER A 97 -9.82 4.56 -13.22
C SER A 97 -9.00 4.57 -11.94
N VAL A 98 -8.34 3.46 -11.64
CA VAL A 98 -7.58 3.26 -10.40
C VAL A 98 -6.10 3.06 -10.71
N GLU A 99 -5.25 3.88 -10.12
CA GLU A 99 -3.79 3.68 -10.12
C GLU A 99 -3.35 3.06 -8.80
N VAL A 100 -2.40 2.12 -8.85
CA VAL A 100 -1.89 1.42 -7.66
C VAL A 100 -0.46 1.89 -7.38
N LEU A 101 -0.27 2.49 -6.22
CA LEU A 101 0.99 3.04 -5.73
C LEU A 101 1.46 2.21 -4.52
N GLY A 102 2.25 1.19 -4.75
CA GLY A 102 2.89 0.41 -3.69
C GLY A 102 3.99 1.23 -3.00
N LEU A 103 4.06 1.15 -1.67
CA LEU A 103 5.14 1.79 -0.91
C LEU A 103 6.46 1.06 -1.14
N GLY A 104 7.37 1.70 -1.90
CA GLY A 104 8.74 1.22 -2.11
C GLY A 104 9.59 1.32 -0.83
N PRO A 105 10.78 0.68 -0.81
CA PRO A 105 11.64 0.66 0.37
C PRO A 105 12.11 2.06 0.82
N GLU A 106 12.15 3.03 -0.08
CA GLU A 106 12.47 4.43 0.19
C GLU A 106 11.41 5.15 1.02
N TYR A 107 10.18 4.63 1.02
CA TYR A 107 9.06 5.12 1.83
C TYR A 107 8.74 4.19 3.00
N TYR A 108 8.88 2.88 2.79
CA TYR A 108 8.53 1.85 3.76
C TYR A 108 9.37 0.59 3.56
N PRO A 109 10.37 0.35 4.40
CA PRO A 109 11.27 -0.81 4.25
C PRO A 109 10.58 -2.15 4.45
N ALA A 110 9.44 -2.21 5.15
CA ALA A 110 8.68 -3.43 5.45
C ALA A 110 9.54 -4.50 6.13
N PHE A 111 10.35 -4.09 7.11
CA PHE A 111 11.26 -4.97 7.80
C PHE A 111 10.51 -6.11 8.50
N MET A 112 11.02 -7.33 8.34
CA MET A 112 10.54 -8.52 9.05
C MET A 112 11.56 -8.89 10.12
N PRO A 113 11.19 -8.90 11.41
CA PRO A 113 12.08 -9.40 12.45
C PRO A 113 12.39 -10.88 12.19
N GLU A 114 13.67 -11.23 12.03
CA GLU A 114 14.07 -12.62 11.95
C GLU A 114 14.14 -13.22 13.36
N TYR A 115 13.37 -14.27 13.58
CA TYR A 115 13.40 -15.04 14.81
C TYR A 115 14.16 -16.34 14.59
N HIS A 116 15.33 -16.47 15.21
CA HIS A 116 16.20 -17.65 15.09
C HIS A 116 16.11 -18.62 16.28
N GLY A 117 15.16 -18.40 17.20
CA GLY A 117 14.99 -19.24 18.40
C GLY A 117 13.84 -20.26 18.28
N PRO A 118 13.78 -21.24 19.18
CA PRO A 118 12.63 -22.14 19.27
C PRO A 118 11.38 -21.35 19.70
N ILE A 119 10.28 -21.50 18.93
CA ILE A 119 8.99 -20.91 19.31
C ILE A 119 8.46 -21.69 20.52
N PRO A 120 8.30 -21.06 21.71
CA PRO A 120 7.76 -21.76 22.85
C PRO A 120 6.30 -22.16 22.60
N ALA A 121 5.93 -23.37 23.02
CA ALA A 121 4.53 -23.82 22.96
C ALA A 121 3.62 -22.87 23.74
N LEU A 122 2.42 -22.62 23.22
CA LEU A 122 1.44 -21.75 23.90
C LEU A 122 1.08 -22.32 25.28
N PRO A 123 1.07 -21.48 26.33
CA PRO A 123 0.78 -21.92 27.67
C PRO A 123 -0.69 -22.37 27.79
N ARG A 124 -0.91 -23.51 28.41
CA ARG A 124 -2.24 -24.08 28.67
C ARG A 124 -2.76 -23.77 30.08
N THR A 125 -1.86 -23.33 30.97
CA THR A 125 -2.18 -23.00 32.37
C THR A 125 -1.53 -21.68 32.78
N LEU A 126 -2.06 -21.03 33.83
CA LEU A 126 -1.49 -19.82 34.42
C LEU A 126 -0.04 -20.04 34.88
N ALA A 127 0.26 -21.21 35.47
CA ALA A 127 1.62 -21.54 35.91
C ALA A 127 2.60 -21.65 34.73
N GLN A 128 2.16 -22.21 33.58
CA GLN A 128 2.98 -22.24 32.35
C GLN A 128 3.16 -20.83 31.78
N THR A 129 2.17 -19.96 31.86
CA THR A 129 2.28 -18.55 31.44
C THR A 129 3.30 -17.82 32.29
N LEU A 130 3.29 -17.98 33.61
CA LEU A 130 4.26 -17.36 34.51
C LEU A 130 5.68 -17.89 34.30
N ASN A 131 5.83 -19.20 34.05
CA ASN A 131 7.11 -19.82 33.72
C ASN A 131 7.65 -19.33 32.36
N LEU A 132 6.79 -19.17 31.33
CA LEU A 132 7.16 -18.62 30.04
C LEU A 132 7.64 -17.17 30.18
N VAL A 133 6.92 -16.35 30.93
CA VAL A 133 7.32 -14.97 31.21
C VAL A 133 8.67 -14.93 31.95
N GLY A 134 8.88 -15.80 32.95
CA GLY A 134 10.13 -15.86 33.71
C GLY A 134 11.33 -16.36 32.91
N LEU A 135 11.14 -17.41 32.09
CA LEU A 135 12.23 -18.04 31.31
C LEU A 135 12.61 -17.29 30.04
N TYR A 136 11.62 -16.65 29.41
CA TYR A 136 11.79 -16.03 28.09
C TYR A 136 11.73 -14.50 28.10
N ALA A 137 11.33 -13.87 29.22
CA ALA A 137 11.31 -12.41 29.30
C ALA A 137 12.68 -11.78 29.01
N LEU A 138 13.76 -12.35 29.52
CA LEU A 138 15.11 -11.81 29.34
C LEU A 138 15.73 -12.15 27.98
N PRO A 139 15.69 -13.40 27.47
CA PRO A 139 16.11 -13.72 26.10
C PRO A 139 15.23 -13.07 25.04
N LEU A 140 13.89 -13.02 25.20
CA LEU A 140 12.99 -12.31 24.30
C LEU A 140 13.22 -10.80 24.40
N PHE A 141 13.55 -10.26 25.56
CA PHE A 141 13.89 -8.86 25.72
C PHE A 141 15.20 -8.52 24.97
N ASN A 142 16.24 -9.33 25.07
CA ASN A 142 17.53 -9.08 24.40
C ASN A 142 17.48 -9.33 22.89
N MET A 143 16.71 -10.34 22.42
CA MET A 143 16.45 -10.59 21.00
C MET A 143 15.40 -9.62 20.45
N GLY A 144 14.43 -9.25 21.29
CA GLY A 144 13.34 -8.35 20.95
C GLY A 144 13.79 -6.90 20.81
N VAL A 145 14.86 -6.46 21.48
CA VAL A 145 15.28 -5.05 21.41
C VAL A 145 15.76 -4.69 20.01
N GLN A 146 16.54 -5.51 19.33
CA GLN A 146 17.03 -5.22 17.99
C GLN A 146 15.95 -5.44 16.92
N ALA A 147 15.27 -6.59 16.96
CA ALA A 147 14.13 -6.85 16.07
C ALA A 147 12.97 -5.89 16.30
N ALA A 148 12.70 -5.50 17.55
CA ALA A 148 11.72 -4.47 17.88
C ALA A 148 12.16 -3.08 17.41
N SER A 149 13.45 -2.74 17.51
CA SER A 149 13.97 -1.46 17.04
C SER A 149 13.82 -1.32 15.52
N ASP A 150 14.16 -2.37 14.77
CA ASP A 150 14.06 -2.40 13.32
C ASP A 150 12.59 -2.40 12.85
N PHE A 151 11.73 -3.13 13.56
CA PHE A 151 10.29 -3.12 13.32
C PHE A 151 9.69 -1.73 13.62
N VAL A 152 10.01 -1.16 14.78
CA VAL A 152 9.55 0.20 15.17
C VAL A 152 10.11 1.25 14.21
N GLY A 153 11.38 1.12 13.82
CA GLY A 153 12.02 1.98 12.81
C GLY A 153 11.31 1.87 11.45
N SER A 154 10.96 0.66 11.02
CA SER A 154 10.20 0.42 9.80
C SER A 154 8.80 1.05 9.84
N VAL A 155 8.09 0.89 10.96
CA VAL A 155 6.78 1.52 11.18
C VAL A 155 6.91 3.05 11.20
N GLY A 156 7.90 3.59 11.92
CA GLY A 156 8.16 5.03 11.99
C GLY A 156 8.46 5.64 10.61
N THR A 157 9.35 5.01 9.86
CA THR A 157 9.67 5.41 8.48
C THR A 157 8.44 5.34 7.59
N GLY A 158 7.66 4.24 7.69
CA GLY A 158 6.46 4.03 6.90
C GLY A 158 5.39 5.08 7.13
N ARG A 159 5.15 5.48 8.39
CA ARG A 159 4.17 6.54 8.73
C ARG A 159 4.43 7.86 8.00
N VAL A 160 5.69 8.29 7.99
CA VAL A 160 6.11 9.51 7.27
C VAL A 160 6.15 9.25 5.76
N GLY A 161 6.59 8.05 5.37
CA GLY A 161 6.75 7.62 3.99
C GLY A 161 5.44 7.62 3.19
N VAL A 162 4.31 7.26 3.81
CA VAL A 162 2.98 7.31 3.16
C VAL A 162 2.68 8.72 2.64
N ILE A 163 2.82 9.71 3.49
CA ILE A 163 2.50 11.09 3.14
C ILE A 163 3.52 11.64 2.14
N ARG A 164 4.81 11.29 2.32
CA ARG A 164 5.86 11.67 1.37
C ARG A 164 5.61 11.08 -0.01
N GLN A 165 5.19 9.81 -0.13
CA GLN A 165 4.85 9.21 -1.43
C GLN A 165 3.67 9.93 -2.10
N ILE A 166 2.63 10.30 -1.35
CA ILE A 166 1.51 11.09 -1.87
C ILE A 166 2.00 12.44 -2.41
N ASP A 167 2.84 13.15 -1.65
CA ASP A 167 3.36 14.45 -2.03
C ASP A 167 4.28 14.36 -3.26
N ASP A 168 5.13 13.32 -3.32
CA ASP A 168 6.01 13.06 -4.46
C ASP A 168 5.21 12.72 -5.73
N TYR A 169 4.19 11.88 -5.59
CA TYR A 169 3.29 11.53 -6.68
C TYR A 169 2.56 12.77 -7.22
N GLN A 170 1.98 13.60 -6.34
CA GLN A 170 1.25 14.80 -6.77
C GLN A 170 2.17 15.82 -7.44
N ARG A 171 3.41 15.98 -6.94
CA ARG A 171 4.41 16.86 -7.57
C ARG A 171 4.86 16.34 -8.95
N ALA A 172 5.08 15.04 -9.07
CA ALA A 172 5.56 14.44 -10.31
C ALA A 172 4.50 14.40 -11.42
N THR A 173 3.23 14.24 -11.06
CA THR A 173 2.14 14.03 -12.03
C THR A 173 1.21 15.23 -12.18
N GLY A 174 1.16 16.14 -11.21
CA GLY A 174 0.13 17.17 -11.10
C GLY A 174 -1.25 16.63 -10.69
N CYS A 175 -1.42 15.30 -10.52
CA CYS A 175 -2.69 14.67 -10.20
C CYS A 175 -2.98 14.72 -8.69
N ARG A 176 -4.25 14.94 -8.35
CA ARG A 176 -4.76 14.93 -6.96
C ARG A 176 -5.97 13.99 -6.83
N PRO A 177 -5.78 12.68 -6.98
CA PRO A 177 -6.88 11.71 -6.89
C PRO A 177 -7.43 11.60 -5.47
N GLN A 178 -8.58 10.93 -5.33
CA GLN A 178 -9.00 10.40 -4.05
C GLN A 178 -8.18 9.14 -3.74
N TYR A 179 -7.84 8.91 -2.48
CA TYR A 179 -7.04 7.76 -2.07
C TYR A 179 -7.88 6.71 -1.35
N VAL A 180 -7.69 5.44 -1.72
CA VAL A 180 -8.03 4.30 -0.88
C VAL A 180 -6.73 3.71 -0.36
N VAL A 181 -6.60 3.64 0.97
CA VAL A 181 -5.43 3.00 1.58
C VAL A 181 -5.69 1.50 1.73
N VAL A 182 -4.73 0.66 1.35
CA VAL A 182 -4.84 -0.80 1.45
C VAL A 182 -3.56 -1.36 2.09
N GLY A 183 -3.69 -1.92 3.29
CA GLY A 183 -2.56 -2.43 4.07
C GLY A 183 -2.71 -3.88 4.48
N PHE A 184 -1.60 -4.62 4.46
CA PHE A 184 -1.53 -5.97 5.00
C PHE A 184 -0.58 -6.02 6.19
N SER A 185 -1.01 -6.61 7.32
CA SER A 185 -0.18 -6.83 8.51
C SER A 185 0.49 -5.53 9.00
N GLN A 186 1.82 -5.44 9.05
CA GLN A 186 2.57 -4.22 9.38
C GLN A 186 2.16 -3.03 8.48
N GLY A 187 1.88 -3.28 7.19
CA GLY A 187 1.39 -2.25 6.27
C GLY A 187 0.05 -1.64 6.69
N ALA A 188 -0.83 -2.41 7.32
CA ALA A 188 -2.07 -1.89 7.89
C ALA A 188 -1.81 -0.87 9.01
N MET A 189 -0.80 -1.11 9.85
CA MET A 189 -0.44 -0.21 10.95
C MET A 189 -0.04 1.18 10.45
N ILE A 190 0.86 1.23 9.47
CA ILE A 190 1.39 2.52 8.96
C ILE A 190 0.34 3.32 8.22
N LEU A 191 -0.55 2.66 7.48
CA LEU A 191 -1.61 3.34 6.73
C LEU A 191 -2.71 3.86 7.65
N GLN A 192 -3.04 3.14 8.72
CA GLN A 192 -4.03 3.56 9.70
C GLN A 192 -3.64 4.86 10.40
N ASP A 193 -2.36 5.06 10.67
CA ASP A 193 -1.86 6.33 11.21
C ASP A 193 -1.96 7.48 10.18
N ALA A 194 -1.82 7.18 8.89
CA ALA A 194 -1.87 8.18 7.83
C ALA A 194 -3.31 8.63 7.48
N GLU A 195 -4.35 7.84 7.85
CA GLU A 195 -5.75 8.14 7.51
C GLU A 195 -6.15 9.58 7.82
N ARG A 196 -5.82 10.06 9.03
CA ARG A 196 -6.22 11.41 9.48
C ARG A 196 -5.62 12.51 8.63
N GLU A 197 -4.36 12.35 8.21
CA GLU A 197 -3.72 13.35 7.35
C GLU A 197 -4.36 13.37 5.97
N ILE A 198 -4.60 12.18 5.38
CA ILE A 198 -5.24 12.07 4.07
C ILE A 198 -6.68 12.61 4.12
N ALA A 199 -7.42 12.34 5.20
CA ALA A 199 -8.77 12.87 5.43
C ALA A 199 -8.78 14.40 5.57
N ARG A 200 -7.80 14.99 6.30
CA ARG A 200 -7.66 16.46 6.41
C ARG A 200 -7.41 17.13 5.06
N ARG A 201 -6.78 16.42 4.13
CA ARG A 201 -6.60 16.88 2.74
C ARG A 201 -7.85 16.69 1.88
N SER A 202 -8.96 16.19 2.45
CA SER A 202 -10.19 15.82 1.74
C SER A 202 -9.95 14.82 0.59
N GLN A 203 -8.97 13.93 0.76
CA GLN A 203 -8.55 12.97 -0.26
C GLN A 203 -8.71 11.51 0.17
N LEU A 204 -9.34 11.19 1.31
CA LEU A 204 -9.55 9.81 1.77
C LEU A 204 -10.93 9.30 1.31
N ALA A 205 -10.95 8.34 0.39
CA ALA A 205 -12.15 7.67 -0.09
C ALA A 205 -12.51 6.41 0.72
N GLY A 206 -11.50 5.70 1.25
CA GLY A 206 -11.73 4.49 2.04
C GLY A 206 -10.45 3.83 2.53
N ALA A 207 -10.59 2.81 3.38
CA ALA A 207 -9.49 2.07 3.96
C ALA A 207 -9.79 0.56 4.05
N VAL A 208 -8.87 -0.27 3.55
CA VAL A 208 -8.91 -1.74 3.65
C VAL A 208 -7.68 -2.21 4.42
N TYR A 209 -7.90 -2.95 5.47
CA TYR A 209 -6.83 -3.55 6.27
C TYR A 209 -7.00 -5.06 6.32
N LEU A 210 -5.96 -5.79 5.97
CA LEU A 210 -5.90 -7.25 5.95
C LEU A 210 -5.01 -7.70 7.10
N GLY A 211 -5.52 -8.52 8.02
CA GLY A 211 -4.75 -9.02 9.15
C GLY A 211 -4.13 -7.93 10.01
N ASN A 212 -4.89 -6.91 10.36
CA ASN A 212 -4.40 -5.72 11.06
C ASN A 212 -4.07 -6.01 12.54
N PRO A 213 -2.80 -5.91 12.98
CA PRO A 213 -2.44 -6.12 14.38
C PRO A 213 -3.07 -5.12 15.35
N MET A 214 -3.50 -3.95 14.84
CA MET A 214 -4.14 -2.88 15.62
C MET A 214 -5.68 -2.98 15.62
N THR A 215 -6.27 -4.10 15.17
CA THR A 215 -7.72 -4.33 15.23
C THR A 215 -8.21 -4.14 16.66
N ALA A 216 -9.10 -3.17 16.89
CA ALA A 216 -9.69 -2.97 18.21
C ALA A 216 -10.71 -4.06 18.54
N PRO A 217 -10.82 -4.50 19.79
CA PRO A 217 -11.89 -5.42 20.20
C PRO A 217 -13.27 -4.87 19.82
N GLY A 218 -14.10 -5.72 19.16
CA GLY A 218 -15.44 -5.34 18.73
C GLY A 218 -15.49 -4.16 17.75
N ASP A 219 -14.48 -3.98 16.88
CA ASP A 219 -14.52 -2.96 15.83
C ASP A 219 -15.64 -3.29 14.82
N PRO A 220 -16.65 -2.42 14.63
CA PRO A 220 -17.76 -2.67 13.71
C PRO A 220 -17.34 -2.73 12.22
N ALA A 221 -16.14 -2.24 11.88
CA ALA A 221 -15.58 -2.36 10.55
C ALA A 221 -14.95 -3.74 10.29
N THR A 222 -14.83 -4.60 11.32
CA THR A 222 -14.23 -5.93 11.19
C THR A 222 -15.12 -6.86 10.38
N ILE A 223 -14.51 -7.55 9.41
CA ILE A 223 -15.12 -8.56 8.55
C ILE A 223 -14.36 -9.86 8.77
N GLY A 224 -15.08 -10.98 8.92
CA GLY A 224 -14.49 -12.31 9.05
C GLY A 224 -14.73 -12.92 10.41
N VAL A 225 -14.06 -12.46 11.45
CA VAL A 225 -14.29 -12.93 12.83
C VAL A 225 -15.60 -12.40 13.39
N ALA A 226 -16.30 -13.25 14.12
CA ALA A 226 -17.59 -12.93 14.72
C ALA A 226 -17.46 -11.84 15.80
N GLY A 227 -18.42 -10.91 15.85
CA GLY A 227 -18.45 -9.85 16.87
C GLY A 227 -17.25 -8.89 16.85
N GLY A 228 -16.45 -8.91 15.77
CA GLY A 228 -15.24 -8.09 15.67
C GLY A 228 -14.02 -8.67 16.39
N GLY A 229 -14.13 -9.90 16.92
CA GLY A 229 -13.03 -10.61 17.57
C GLY A 229 -12.60 -10.01 18.91
N ALA A 230 -11.58 -10.62 19.52
CA ALA A 230 -10.95 -10.15 20.76
C ALA A 230 -9.98 -8.97 20.53
N GLY A 231 -9.76 -8.61 19.28
CA GLY A 231 -8.79 -7.61 18.85
C GLY A 231 -7.44 -8.22 18.48
N GLY A 232 -6.65 -7.46 17.74
CA GLY A 232 -5.31 -7.85 17.31
C GLY A 232 -4.29 -7.78 18.45
N ILE A 233 -3.08 -8.28 18.16
CA ILE A 233 -1.99 -8.40 19.14
C ILE A 233 -1.63 -7.06 19.83
N ILE A 234 -1.92 -5.94 19.23
CA ILE A 234 -1.78 -4.60 19.81
C ILE A 234 -3.07 -3.80 19.75
N GLY A 235 -4.22 -4.47 19.55
CA GLY A 235 -5.54 -3.85 19.43
C GLY A 235 -6.06 -3.17 20.70
N TRP A 236 -5.49 -3.53 21.85
CA TRP A 236 -5.74 -2.92 23.16
C TRP A 236 -5.07 -1.54 23.31
N SER A 237 -4.15 -1.18 22.45
CA SER A 237 -3.49 0.13 22.43
C SER A 237 -4.52 1.27 22.31
N PRO A 238 -4.27 2.44 22.94
CA PRO A 238 -5.08 3.64 22.69
C PRO A 238 -5.03 4.10 21.21
N PHE A 239 -4.04 3.63 20.46
CA PHE A 239 -3.90 3.87 19.00
C PHE A 239 -4.33 2.63 18.23
N ASN A 240 -5.62 2.33 18.17
CA ASN A 240 -6.17 1.14 17.52
C ASN A 240 -7.11 1.49 16.36
N SER A 241 -7.67 0.48 15.70
CA SER A 241 -8.49 0.66 14.50
C SER A 241 -9.75 1.53 14.71
N LYS A 242 -10.30 1.59 15.92
CA LYS A 242 -11.42 2.48 16.22
C LYS A 242 -10.98 3.92 16.46
N THR A 243 -9.91 4.11 17.24
CA THR A 243 -9.46 5.44 17.66
C THR A 243 -8.76 6.21 16.54
N LEU A 244 -8.08 5.52 15.63
CA LEU A 244 -7.37 6.14 14.49
C LEU A 244 -8.27 6.32 13.25
N ALA A 245 -9.45 5.72 13.22
CA ALA A 245 -10.37 5.82 12.10
C ALA A 245 -10.67 7.27 11.71
N ALA A 246 -10.51 7.58 10.42
CA ALA A 246 -10.79 8.90 9.86
C ALA A 246 -11.86 8.87 8.75
N THR A 247 -12.42 7.70 8.46
CA THR A 247 -13.52 7.52 7.50
C THR A 247 -14.47 6.40 7.96
N PRO A 248 -15.77 6.49 7.68
CA PRO A 248 -16.70 5.37 7.85
C PRO A 248 -16.50 4.29 6.78
N ASN A 249 -15.87 4.62 5.65
CA ASN A 249 -15.57 3.71 4.55
C ASN A 249 -14.37 2.82 4.90
N ARG A 250 -14.54 1.89 5.85
CA ARG A 250 -13.49 0.98 6.31
C ARG A 250 -13.90 -0.47 6.19
N ALA A 251 -12.92 -1.32 5.84
CA ALA A 251 -12.99 -2.76 5.91
C ALA A 251 -11.75 -3.27 6.65
N ASN A 252 -11.92 -3.70 7.89
CA ASN A 252 -10.87 -4.31 8.70
C ASN A 252 -11.05 -5.84 8.59
N TYR A 253 -10.41 -6.44 7.59
CA TYR A 253 -10.60 -7.85 7.27
C TYR A 253 -9.70 -8.72 8.14
N CYS A 254 -10.32 -9.53 8.99
CA CYS A 254 -9.68 -10.48 9.87
C CYS A 254 -10.24 -11.87 9.61
N LEU A 255 -9.45 -12.73 8.99
CA LEU A 255 -9.84 -14.13 8.76
C LEU A 255 -9.94 -14.88 10.09
N PRO A 256 -10.93 -15.77 10.26
CA PRO A 256 -10.92 -16.69 11.39
C PRO A 256 -9.58 -17.44 11.48
N LEU A 257 -9.08 -17.65 12.67
CA LEU A 257 -7.76 -18.25 12.94
C LEU A 257 -6.55 -17.40 12.51
N ASP A 258 -6.73 -16.11 12.30
CA ASP A 258 -5.61 -15.17 12.19
C ASP A 258 -5.30 -14.55 13.56
N GLY A 259 -4.33 -15.10 14.28
CA GLY A 259 -3.91 -14.63 15.59
C GLY A 259 -3.31 -13.23 15.64
N VAL A 260 -2.99 -12.62 14.48
CA VAL A 260 -2.46 -11.26 14.42
C VAL A 260 -3.56 -10.23 14.60
N CYS A 261 -4.73 -10.43 14.01
CA CYS A 261 -5.88 -9.51 14.08
C CYS A 261 -6.98 -9.97 15.06
N ASP A 262 -6.94 -11.23 15.50
CA ASP A 262 -7.78 -11.79 16.57
C ASP A 262 -6.92 -12.61 17.55
N ALA A 263 -6.36 -11.94 18.53
CA ALA A 263 -5.49 -12.54 19.55
C ALA A 263 -6.27 -13.22 20.69
N SER A 264 -7.49 -13.74 20.38
CA SER A 264 -8.21 -14.58 21.34
C SER A 264 -7.45 -15.87 21.65
N LEU A 265 -7.54 -16.34 22.89
CA LEU A 265 -6.85 -17.56 23.30
C LEU A 265 -7.32 -18.78 22.48
N GLU A 266 -8.57 -18.79 22.04
CA GLU A 266 -9.12 -19.81 21.15
C GLU A 266 -8.44 -19.78 19.78
N THR A 267 -8.36 -18.61 19.14
CA THR A 267 -7.69 -18.41 17.86
C THR A 267 -6.21 -18.77 17.94
N LEU A 268 -5.50 -18.31 18.97
CA LEU A 268 -4.08 -18.61 19.14
C LEU A 268 -3.80 -20.12 19.28
N ARG A 269 -4.58 -20.83 20.08
CA ARG A 269 -4.46 -22.29 20.23
C ARG A 269 -4.79 -23.07 18.96
N ALA A 270 -5.84 -22.67 18.26
CA ALA A 270 -6.22 -23.31 17.00
C ALA A 270 -5.17 -23.02 15.90
N SER A 271 -4.60 -21.82 15.87
CA SER A 271 -3.56 -21.43 14.92
C SER A 271 -2.25 -22.21 15.12
N GLU A 272 -1.91 -22.58 16.36
CA GLU A 272 -0.71 -23.38 16.68
C GLU A 272 -0.70 -24.70 15.90
N SER A 273 -1.87 -25.37 15.78
CA SER A 273 -1.99 -26.66 15.10
C SER A 273 -2.15 -26.56 13.58
N THR A 274 -2.67 -25.42 13.06
CA THR A 274 -3.04 -25.24 11.65
C THR A 274 -2.11 -24.32 10.90
N GLY A 275 -1.16 -23.63 11.57
CA GLY A 275 -0.33 -22.54 11.01
C GLY A 275 -1.10 -21.22 10.85
N GLY A 276 -2.37 -21.17 11.26
CA GLY A 276 -3.21 -19.98 11.17
C GLY A 276 -3.55 -19.52 9.76
N ASN A 277 -4.25 -18.40 9.65
CA ASN A 277 -4.73 -17.88 8.37
C ASN A 277 -4.13 -16.50 7.99
N HIS A 278 -3.09 -16.04 8.70
CA HIS A 278 -2.50 -14.71 8.44
C HIS A 278 -1.99 -14.52 7.01
N GLY A 279 -1.43 -15.57 6.40
CA GLY A 279 -0.93 -15.55 5.02
C GLY A 279 -1.97 -15.95 3.95
N ARG A 280 -3.29 -15.96 4.24
CA ARG A 280 -4.28 -16.52 3.31
C ARG A 280 -5.24 -15.50 2.68
N TYR A 281 -5.11 -14.21 3.00
CA TYR A 281 -5.98 -13.16 2.44
C TYR A 281 -5.94 -13.13 0.92
N PHE A 282 -7.06 -13.43 0.28
CA PHE A 282 -7.28 -13.48 -1.17
C PHE A 282 -6.41 -14.47 -1.96
N VAL A 283 -5.38 -15.08 -1.36
CA VAL A 283 -4.58 -16.15 -1.98
C VAL A 283 -5.17 -17.54 -1.71
N GLY A 284 -6.03 -17.64 -0.70
CA GLY A 284 -6.90 -18.78 -0.45
C GLY A 284 -8.37 -18.32 -0.44
N PRO A 285 -9.33 -19.13 -0.90
CA PRO A 285 -10.72 -18.71 -0.99
C PRO A 285 -11.35 -18.50 0.39
N SER A 286 -12.08 -17.40 0.56
CA SER A 286 -12.88 -17.13 1.74
C SER A 286 -14.26 -16.58 1.35
N ARG A 287 -15.30 -16.97 2.08
CA ARG A 287 -16.67 -16.45 1.89
C ARG A 287 -16.76 -14.92 2.07
N TRP A 288 -15.78 -14.32 2.73
CA TRP A 288 -15.75 -12.89 3.04
C TRP A 288 -15.06 -12.04 1.98
N ASP A 289 -14.29 -12.66 1.06
CA ASP A 289 -13.52 -11.95 0.04
C ASP A 289 -14.42 -11.04 -0.81
N ASN A 290 -15.59 -11.55 -1.24
CA ASN A 290 -16.54 -10.76 -2.01
C ASN A 290 -17.10 -9.56 -1.24
N VAL A 291 -17.30 -9.69 0.08
CA VAL A 291 -17.81 -8.58 0.91
C VAL A 291 -16.80 -7.43 0.94
N VAL A 292 -15.52 -7.74 1.08
CA VAL A 292 -14.45 -6.74 1.10
C VAL A 292 -14.28 -6.12 -0.29
N ALA A 293 -14.32 -6.94 -1.33
CA ALA A 293 -14.23 -6.49 -2.72
C ALA A 293 -15.40 -5.56 -3.11
N ASP A 294 -16.64 -5.91 -2.73
CA ASP A 294 -17.84 -5.11 -3.00
C ASP A 294 -17.79 -3.75 -2.27
N ARG A 295 -17.29 -3.69 -1.02
CA ARG A 295 -17.07 -2.42 -0.30
C ARG A 295 -16.06 -1.53 -1.05
N PHE A 296 -14.93 -2.07 -1.43
CA PHE A 296 -13.92 -1.33 -2.20
C PHE A 296 -14.52 -0.80 -3.51
N GLY A 297 -15.23 -1.64 -4.26
CA GLY A 297 -15.92 -1.24 -5.50
C GLY A 297 -16.89 -0.07 -5.28
N SER A 298 -17.69 -0.12 -4.22
CA SER A 298 -18.66 0.94 -3.92
C SER A 298 -17.98 2.29 -3.58
N TRP A 299 -16.81 2.28 -2.94
CA TRP A 299 -16.08 3.52 -2.65
C TRP A 299 -15.45 4.12 -3.91
N VAL A 300 -14.94 3.29 -4.81
CA VAL A 300 -14.43 3.74 -6.11
C VAL A 300 -15.56 4.36 -6.93
N ASP A 301 -16.74 3.74 -6.95
CA ASP A 301 -17.92 4.29 -7.63
C ASP A 301 -18.39 5.59 -6.99
N GLY A 302 -18.37 5.68 -5.67
CA GLY A 302 -18.69 6.92 -4.96
C GLY A 302 -17.77 8.10 -5.32
N VAL A 303 -16.57 7.84 -5.85
CA VAL A 303 -15.67 8.87 -6.37
C VAL A 303 -15.93 9.16 -7.85
N ARG A 304 -16.18 8.12 -8.67
CA ARG A 304 -16.36 8.23 -10.12
C ARG A 304 -17.61 8.99 -10.54
N TYR A 305 -18.66 8.87 -9.75
CA TYR A 305 -20.00 9.34 -10.11
C TYR A 305 -20.47 10.54 -9.25
N ARG A 306 -19.49 11.23 -8.64
CA ARG A 306 -19.70 12.55 -8.00
C ARG A 306 -19.57 13.69 -9.04
#